data_dd8c6c65c56c43cf394852b10488427d
#
_entry.id   dd8c6c65c56c43cf394852b10488427d
#
_cell.length_a   1.000
_cell.length_b   1.000
_cell.length_c   1.000
_cell.angle_alpha   90.00
_cell.angle_beta   90.00
_cell.angle_gamma   90.00
#
_symmetry.space_group_name_H-M   'P 1'
#
loop_
_entity.id
_entity.type
_entity.pdbx_description
1 polymer ?
#
loop_
_entity_poly.entity_id
_entity_poly.type
_entity_poly.pdbx_seq_one_letter_code
_entity_poly.pdbx_strand_id
1 'polypeptide(L)'
;YGRSRGLGDVYKRQALVDAVGGYCAAPQASVEDLETAFYQAQSRWSHLQPLMVGPLSEGNRSWQVQFWPDKRNMVVRQTESLLDETDSLTGEQLEKASVVVQGLTAFEYVLFDQSVALAQNHDRYCPLLTGIARHQLALSESVLALWNEPGGMLAQLRDFPNERYATADEGLAA
;
A
#
# COMPACT_ATOMS: atom_id res chain seq x y z
N TYR A 1 -2.89 -28.41 3.88
CA TYR A 1 -1.93 -27.55 4.61
C TYR A 1 -1.57 -26.25 3.86
N GLY A 2 -2.50 -25.63 3.16
CA GLY A 2 -2.25 -24.42 2.37
C GLY A 2 -3.24 -23.26 2.58
N ARG A 3 -4.34 -23.48 3.34
CA ARG A 3 -5.42 -22.47 3.44
C ARG A 3 -5.27 -21.41 4.52
N SER A 4 -4.38 -21.58 5.50
CA SER A 4 -4.30 -20.64 6.64
C SER A 4 -3.35 -19.45 6.44
N ARG A 5 -2.43 -19.50 5.47
CA ARG A 5 -1.53 -18.36 5.21
C ARG A 5 -2.21 -17.20 4.49
N GLY A 6 -3.09 -17.46 3.53
CA GLY A 6 -3.82 -16.40 2.80
C GLY A 6 -4.82 -15.63 3.66
N LEU A 7 -5.51 -16.30 4.59
CA LEU A 7 -6.42 -15.65 5.54
C LEU A 7 -5.67 -14.74 6.54
N GLY A 8 -4.49 -15.15 7.00
CA GLY A 8 -3.66 -14.33 7.89
C GLY A 8 -3.19 -13.01 7.27
N ASP A 9 -2.96 -12.99 5.96
CA ASP A 9 -2.50 -11.77 5.27
C ASP A 9 -3.64 -10.80 4.97
N VAL A 10 -4.84 -11.27 4.66
CA VAL A 10 -6.04 -10.42 4.50
C VAL A 10 -6.41 -9.77 5.84
N TYR A 11 -6.47 -10.53 6.93
CA TYR A 11 -6.73 -9.99 8.27
C TYR A 11 -5.75 -8.90 8.70
N LYS A 12 -4.50 -9.03 8.30
CA LYS A 12 -3.44 -8.11 8.73
C LYS A 12 -3.33 -6.86 7.85
N ARG A 13 -3.88 -6.87 6.65
CA ARG A 13 -4.00 -5.70 5.77
C ARG A 13 -5.19 -4.85 6.15
N GLN A 14 -6.26 -5.46 6.63
CA GLN A 14 -7.38 -4.79 7.24
C GLN A 14 -6.96 -3.98 8.48
N ALA A 15 -5.92 -4.40 9.20
CA ALA A 15 -5.45 -3.74 10.41
C ALA A 15 -5.09 -2.26 10.21
N LEU A 16 -4.51 -1.88 9.05
CA LEU A 16 -4.21 -0.47 8.78
C LEU A 16 -5.50 0.33 8.57
N VAL A 17 -6.47 -0.23 7.84
CA VAL A 17 -7.79 0.41 7.62
C VAL A 17 -8.53 0.58 8.95
N ASP A 18 -8.52 -0.45 9.80
CA ASP A 18 -9.19 -0.44 11.09
C ASP A 18 -8.53 0.57 12.07
N ALA A 19 -7.20 0.61 12.10
CA ALA A 19 -6.45 1.56 12.93
C ALA A 19 -6.70 3.01 12.50
N VAL A 20 -6.70 3.29 11.18
CA VAL A 20 -7.04 4.62 10.65
C VAL A 20 -8.49 4.97 10.98
N GLY A 21 -9.42 4.02 10.79
CA GLY A 21 -10.84 4.22 11.13
C GLY A 21 -11.04 4.54 12.60
N GLY A 22 -10.35 3.83 13.49
CA GLY A 22 -10.39 4.09 14.93
C GLY A 22 -9.84 5.47 15.30
N TYR A 23 -8.67 5.82 14.77
CA TYR A 23 -8.04 7.13 15.01
C TYR A 23 -8.90 8.28 14.46
N CYS A 24 -9.36 8.16 13.22
CA CYS A 24 -10.11 9.24 12.55
C CYS A 24 -11.54 9.41 13.06
N ALA A 25 -12.11 8.40 13.72
CA ALA A 25 -13.43 8.53 14.35
C ALA A 25 -13.40 9.28 15.71
N ALA A 26 -12.23 9.39 16.33
CA ALA A 26 -12.08 9.98 17.68
C ALA A 26 -10.85 10.89 17.74
N PRO A 27 -11.01 12.23 17.62
CA PRO A 27 -9.88 13.18 17.60
C PRO A 27 -8.96 13.12 18.84
N GLN A 28 -9.42 12.48 19.91
CA GLN A 28 -8.66 12.26 21.16
C GLN A 28 -8.00 10.86 21.21
N ALA A 29 -8.14 10.04 20.15
CA ALA A 29 -7.53 8.73 20.11
C ALA A 29 -6.00 8.83 20.09
N SER A 30 -5.34 7.86 20.74
CA SER A 30 -3.89 7.74 20.66
C SER A 30 -3.46 7.35 19.25
N VAL A 31 -2.33 7.87 18.79
CA VAL A 31 -1.69 7.48 17.53
C VAL A 31 -0.99 6.12 17.60
N GLU A 32 -0.83 5.54 18.79
CA GLU A 32 -0.05 4.31 19.02
C GLU A 32 -0.54 3.10 18.22
N ASP A 33 -1.86 2.92 18.12
CA ASP A 33 -2.43 1.84 17.31
C ASP A 33 -2.19 2.07 15.81
N LEU A 34 -2.25 3.33 15.38
CA LEU A 34 -1.98 3.74 14.00
C LEU A 34 -0.50 3.51 13.64
N GLU A 35 0.42 3.90 14.52
CA GLU A 35 1.86 3.66 14.38
C GLU A 35 2.16 2.16 14.32
N THR A 36 1.56 1.38 15.23
CA THR A 36 1.72 -0.08 15.26
C THR A 36 1.26 -0.71 13.95
N ALA A 37 0.09 -0.33 13.43
CA ALA A 37 -0.43 -0.85 12.18
C ALA A 37 0.45 -0.44 10.97
N PHE A 38 0.96 0.79 10.97
CA PHE A 38 1.92 1.26 9.95
C PHE A 38 3.21 0.44 9.96
N TYR A 39 3.85 0.26 11.12
CA TYR A 39 5.07 -0.56 11.23
C TYR A 39 4.86 -2.00 10.80
N GLN A 40 3.68 -2.57 11.07
CA GLN A 40 3.33 -3.89 10.57
C GLN A 40 3.21 -3.93 9.04
N ALA A 41 2.58 -2.91 8.43
CA ALA A 41 2.47 -2.82 6.98
C ALA A 41 3.86 -2.65 6.33
N GLN A 42 4.69 -1.75 6.86
CA GLN A 42 6.05 -1.51 6.40
C GLN A 42 6.95 -2.74 6.52
N SER A 43 6.89 -3.46 7.65
CA SER A 43 7.64 -4.70 7.87
C SER A 43 7.28 -5.76 6.82
N ARG A 44 5.98 -5.91 6.48
CA ARG A 44 5.54 -6.87 5.46
C ARG A 44 6.00 -6.50 4.08
N TRP A 45 5.92 -5.22 3.74
CA TRP A 45 6.44 -4.71 2.49
C TRP A 45 7.94 -5.03 2.36
N SER A 46 8.73 -4.77 3.42
CA SER A 46 10.15 -5.08 3.44
C SER A 46 10.47 -6.56 3.21
N HIS A 47 9.61 -7.47 3.70
CA HIS A 47 9.75 -8.91 3.43
C HIS A 47 9.38 -9.31 1.98
N LEU A 48 8.56 -8.52 1.31
CA LEU A 48 8.18 -8.77 -0.09
C LEU A 48 9.17 -8.16 -1.10
N GLN A 49 9.92 -7.12 -0.72
CA GLN A 49 10.85 -6.42 -1.61
C GLN A 49 11.87 -7.36 -2.31
N PRO A 50 12.45 -8.39 -1.67
CA PRO A 50 13.33 -9.34 -2.36
C PRO A 50 12.63 -10.19 -3.42
N LEU A 51 11.28 -10.26 -3.39
CA LEU A 51 10.45 -11.06 -4.29
C LEU A 51 9.73 -10.17 -5.33
N MET A 52 10.44 -9.19 -5.88
CA MET A 52 9.91 -8.24 -6.87
C MET A 52 9.79 -8.89 -8.25
N VAL A 53 8.94 -9.91 -8.35
CA VAL A 53 8.66 -10.64 -9.60
C VAL A 53 7.17 -10.61 -9.93
N GLY A 54 6.85 -10.78 -11.22
CA GLY A 54 5.48 -10.87 -11.71
C GLY A 54 4.63 -9.65 -11.32
N PRO A 55 3.42 -9.86 -10.76
CA PRO A 55 2.47 -8.79 -10.50
C PRO A 55 2.99 -7.61 -9.69
N LEU A 56 3.95 -7.82 -8.78
CA LEU A 56 4.53 -6.72 -7.98
C LEU A 56 5.44 -5.80 -8.80
N SER A 57 6.12 -6.32 -9.81
CA SER A 57 7.03 -5.55 -10.66
C SER A 57 6.33 -4.85 -11.82
N GLU A 58 5.05 -5.18 -12.06
CA GLU A 58 4.28 -4.69 -13.20
C GLU A 58 3.37 -3.52 -12.81
N GLY A 59 3.08 -2.63 -13.78
CA GLY A 59 2.09 -1.56 -13.63
C GLY A 59 2.39 -0.57 -12.49
N ASN A 60 3.66 -0.33 -12.17
CA ASN A 60 4.08 0.56 -11.08
C ASN A 60 3.54 0.17 -9.68
N ARG A 61 3.09 -1.07 -9.48
CA ARG A 61 2.46 -1.49 -8.21
C ARG A 61 3.40 -1.36 -7.01
N SER A 62 4.68 -1.66 -7.18
CA SER A 62 5.67 -1.45 -6.12
C SER A 62 5.78 0.02 -5.68
N TRP A 63 5.69 0.95 -6.64
CA TRP A 63 5.71 2.37 -6.36
C TRP A 63 4.42 2.88 -5.71
N GLN A 64 3.29 2.23 -6.02
CA GLN A 64 2.03 2.49 -5.33
C GLN A 64 2.05 2.00 -3.88
N VAL A 65 2.85 0.97 -3.55
CA VAL A 65 3.05 0.57 -2.16
C VAL A 65 3.98 1.54 -1.45
N GLN A 66 5.15 1.82 -2.04
CA GLN A 66 6.14 2.70 -1.44
C GLN A 66 6.91 3.46 -2.51
N PHE A 67 6.75 4.77 -2.54
CA PHE A 67 7.52 5.64 -3.42
C PHE A 67 8.89 5.94 -2.78
N TRP A 68 9.91 5.25 -3.25
CA TRP A 68 11.28 5.36 -2.74
C TRP A 68 12.32 5.11 -3.84
N PRO A 69 13.43 5.88 -3.90
CA PRO A 69 13.79 7.00 -3.00
C PRO A 69 13.14 8.34 -3.41
N ASP A 70 12.71 9.13 -2.43
CA ASP A 70 12.21 10.49 -2.66
C ASP A 70 13.34 11.54 -2.67
N LYS A 71 14.07 11.62 -3.75
CA LYS A 71 15.25 12.51 -3.88
C LYS A 71 14.92 14.01 -3.96
N ARG A 72 13.64 14.37 -4.18
CA ARG A 72 13.22 15.75 -4.45
C ARG A 72 12.16 16.25 -3.48
N ASN A 73 11.94 15.56 -2.41
CA ASN A 73 10.86 15.83 -1.44
C ASN A 73 9.49 15.96 -2.13
N MET A 74 9.24 15.05 -3.08
CA MET A 74 8.00 15.07 -3.89
C MET A 74 6.80 14.63 -3.04
N VAL A 75 7.01 13.72 -2.09
CA VAL A 75 5.95 13.22 -1.21
C VAL A 75 5.31 14.37 -0.46
N VAL A 76 6.10 15.17 0.26
CA VAL A 76 5.60 16.33 1.02
C VAL A 76 4.88 17.31 0.08
N ARG A 77 5.56 17.76 -0.97
CA ARG A 77 5.01 18.78 -1.87
C ARG A 77 3.71 18.37 -2.54
N GLN A 78 3.63 17.11 -3.04
CA GLN A 78 2.43 16.63 -3.73
C GLN A 78 1.31 16.29 -2.76
N THR A 79 1.63 15.82 -1.55
CA THR A 79 0.64 15.61 -0.50
C THR A 79 -0.02 16.91 -0.10
N GLU A 80 0.76 17.94 0.20
CA GLU A 80 0.23 19.24 0.59
C GLU A 80 -0.55 19.90 -0.56
N SER A 81 -0.02 19.87 -1.80
CA SER A 81 -0.75 20.38 -2.98
C SER A 81 -2.10 19.67 -3.17
N LEU A 82 -2.15 18.34 -3.05
CA LEU A 82 -3.40 17.58 -3.16
C LEU A 82 -4.44 18.00 -2.10
N LEU A 83 -3.98 18.20 -0.87
CA LEU A 83 -4.85 18.62 0.23
C LEU A 83 -5.28 20.07 0.14
N ASP A 84 -4.49 20.94 -0.49
CA ASP A 84 -4.84 22.35 -0.70
C ASP A 84 -5.83 22.53 -1.86
N GLU A 85 -5.83 21.61 -2.82
CA GLU A 85 -6.72 21.64 -4.00
C GLU A 85 -8.11 21.04 -3.72
N THR A 86 -8.31 20.40 -2.57
CA THR A 86 -9.53 19.66 -2.26
C THR A 86 -10.06 20.00 -0.85
N ASP A 87 -11.31 20.42 -0.74
CA ASP A 87 -11.96 20.62 0.57
C ASP A 87 -12.18 19.30 1.33
N SER A 88 -12.32 18.19 0.59
CA SER A 88 -12.45 16.84 1.15
C SER A 88 -11.96 15.81 0.13
N LEU A 89 -10.86 15.14 0.45
CA LEU A 89 -10.26 14.14 -0.42
C LEU A 89 -11.12 12.86 -0.46
N THR A 90 -11.54 12.47 -1.65
CA THR A 90 -12.22 11.20 -1.89
C THR A 90 -11.26 10.09 -2.34
N GLY A 91 -11.66 8.82 -2.18
CA GLY A 91 -10.87 7.69 -2.69
C GLY A 91 -10.61 7.76 -4.19
N GLU A 92 -11.59 8.19 -4.97
CA GLU A 92 -11.46 8.35 -6.43
C GLU A 92 -10.44 9.45 -6.81
N GLN A 93 -10.39 10.55 -6.06
CA GLN A 93 -9.39 11.59 -6.26
C GLN A 93 -7.98 11.09 -5.93
N LEU A 94 -7.84 10.30 -4.85
CA LEU A 94 -6.57 9.68 -4.51
C LEU A 94 -6.09 8.68 -5.57
N GLU A 95 -6.97 7.85 -6.11
CA GLU A 95 -6.64 6.89 -7.16
C GLU A 95 -6.18 7.56 -8.47
N LYS A 96 -6.71 8.75 -8.76
CA LYS A 96 -6.30 9.57 -9.91
C LYS A 96 -5.06 10.42 -9.65
N ALA A 97 -4.67 10.56 -8.39
CA ALA A 97 -3.49 11.32 -8.00
C ALA A 97 -2.18 10.59 -8.37
N SER A 98 -1.07 11.28 -8.21
CA SER A 98 0.24 10.69 -8.40
C SER A 98 0.48 9.52 -7.46
N VAL A 99 1.17 8.47 -7.94
CA VAL A 99 1.63 7.33 -7.11
C VAL A 99 2.46 7.77 -5.88
N VAL A 100 3.03 8.96 -5.94
CA VAL A 100 3.81 9.57 -4.86
C VAL A 100 2.99 9.73 -3.57
N VAL A 101 1.68 10.00 -3.69
CA VAL A 101 0.78 10.27 -2.56
C VAL A 101 -0.10 9.08 -2.18
N GLN A 102 -0.02 7.96 -2.90
CA GLN A 102 -0.91 6.80 -2.71
C GLN A 102 -0.38 5.77 -1.72
N GLY A 103 0.91 5.85 -1.36
CA GLY A 103 1.63 4.77 -0.71
C GLY A 103 2.03 5.05 0.74
N LEU A 104 2.76 4.06 1.28
CA LEU A 104 3.26 4.09 2.66
C LEU A 104 4.18 5.28 2.95
N THR A 105 4.90 5.81 1.95
CA THR A 105 5.76 6.98 2.16
C THR A 105 4.96 8.26 2.46
N ALA A 106 3.82 8.45 1.79
CA ALA A 106 2.92 9.57 2.12
C ALA A 106 2.22 9.37 3.47
N PHE A 107 1.88 8.13 3.80
CA PHE A 107 1.35 7.78 5.11
C PHE A 107 2.37 8.07 6.23
N GLU A 108 3.62 7.67 6.03
CA GLU A 108 4.75 7.93 6.94
C GLU A 108 4.95 9.42 7.17
N TYR A 109 4.92 10.22 6.11
CA TYR A 109 5.01 11.67 6.21
C TYR A 109 3.93 12.24 7.14
N VAL A 110 2.67 11.87 6.90
CA VAL A 110 1.56 12.36 7.73
C VAL A 110 1.68 11.93 9.19
N LEU A 111 2.16 10.71 9.43
CA LEU A 111 2.20 10.14 10.77
C LEU A 111 3.36 10.65 11.63
N PHE A 112 4.53 10.86 11.02
CA PHE A 112 5.78 11.09 11.76
C PHE A 112 6.41 12.47 11.56
N ASP A 113 6.04 13.22 10.51
CA ASP A 113 6.61 14.53 10.30
C ASP A 113 6.01 15.55 11.28
N GLN A 114 6.88 16.18 12.07
CA GLN A 114 6.45 17.12 13.10
C GLN A 114 5.73 18.35 12.53
N SER A 115 6.01 18.74 11.29
CA SER A 115 5.35 19.87 10.62
C SER A 115 3.87 19.62 10.34
N VAL A 116 3.47 18.36 10.21
CA VAL A 116 2.07 17.94 10.01
C VAL A 116 1.22 18.22 11.24
N ALA A 117 1.77 18.02 12.45
CA ALA A 117 1.04 18.17 13.71
C ALA A 117 -0.33 17.45 13.67
N LEU A 118 -0.31 16.14 13.34
CA LEU A 118 -1.50 15.35 12.99
C LEU A 118 -2.66 15.50 13.99
N ALA A 119 -2.37 15.53 15.29
CA ALA A 119 -3.41 15.67 16.32
C ALA A 119 -4.17 17.02 16.22
N GLN A 120 -3.50 18.09 15.80
CA GLN A 120 -4.09 19.42 15.62
C GLN A 120 -4.77 19.57 14.25
N ASN A 121 -4.31 18.83 13.25
CA ASN A 121 -4.79 18.90 11.88
C ASN A 121 -5.52 17.62 11.46
N HIS A 122 -6.14 16.95 12.42
CA HIS A 122 -6.85 15.69 12.26
C HIS A 122 -7.80 15.67 11.07
N ASP A 123 -8.71 16.68 10.96
CA ASP A 123 -9.71 16.74 9.91
C ASP A 123 -9.11 16.90 8.50
N ARG A 124 -7.95 17.55 8.41
CA ARG A 124 -7.22 17.72 7.13
C ARG A 124 -6.62 16.42 6.63
N TYR A 125 -5.99 15.64 7.51
CA TYR A 125 -5.21 14.48 7.10
C TYR A 125 -5.95 13.15 7.18
N CYS A 126 -7.02 13.04 7.96
CA CYS A 126 -7.79 11.80 8.07
C CYS A 126 -8.39 11.29 6.75
N PRO A 127 -8.93 12.13 5.85
CA PRO A 127 -9.36 11.66 4.54
C PRO A 127 -8.23 11.02 3.72
N LEU A 128 -7.03 11.61 3.77
CA LEU A 128 -5.85 11.07 3.07
C LEU A 128 -5.39 9.73 3.68
N LEU A 129 -5.23 9.65 5.00
CA LEU A 129 -4.86 8.39 5.68
C LEU A 129 -5.86 7.27 5.38
N THR A 130 -7.15 7.59 5.40
CA THR A 130 -8.23 6.65 5.06
C THR A 130 -8.14 6.20 3.61
N GLY A 131 -7.92 7.13 2.70
CA GLY A 131 -7.75 6.84 1.28
C GLY A 131 -6.54 5.93 1.02
N ILE A 132 -5.37 6.27 1.58
CA ILE A 132 -4.15 5.46 1.44
C ILE A 132 -4.37 4.05 2.02
N ALA A 133 -4.91 3.92 3.22
CA ALA A 133 -5.12 2.61 3.84
C ALA A 133 -6.03 1.70 2.99
N ARG A 134 -7.12 2.24 2.45
CA ARG A 134 -8.03 1.51 1.54
C ARG A 134 -7.36 1.16 0.21
N HIS A 135 -6.60 2.11 -0.37
CA HIS A 135 -5.84 1.87 -1.60
C HIS A 135 -4.83 0.74 -1.41
N GLN A 136 -4.08 0.74 -0.30
CA GLN A 136 -3.12 -0.32 0.01
C GLN A 136 -3.79 -1.70 0.21
N LEU A 137 -4.98 -1.73 0.82
CA LEU A 137 -5.77 -2.96 0.94
C LEU A 137 -6.18 -3.47 -0.45
N ALA A 138 -6.82 -2.62 -1.28
CA ALA A 138 -7.28 -2.99 -2.62
C ALA A 138 -6.12 -3.43 -3.53
N LEU A 139 -4.99 -2.70 -3.49
CA LEU A 139 -3.79 -3.05 -4.24
C LEU A 139 -3.27 -4.44 -3.85
N SER A 140 -3.25 -4.73 -2.57
CA SER A 140 -2.77 -6.00 -2.07
C SER A 140 -3.69 -7.18 -2.41
N GLU A 141 -5.01 -6.96 -2.42
CA GLU A 141 -6.00 -7.94 -2.87
C GLU A 141 -5.87 -8.20 -4.37
N SER A 142 -5.68 -7.13 -5.16
CA SER A 142 -5.43 -7.24 -6.60
C SER A 142 -4.16 -8.04 -6.90
N VAL A 143 -3.06 -7.77 -6.22
CA VAL A 143 -1.81 -8.54 -6.39
C VAL A 143 -2.02 -10.01 -6.02
N LEU A 144 -2.71 -10.29 -4.92
CA LEU A 144 -3.00 -11.66 -4.50
C LEU A 144 -3.87 -12.40 -5.53
N ALA A 145 -4.86 -11.73 -6.11
CA ALA A 145 -5.69 -12.27 -7.17
C ALA A 145 -4.85 -12.63 -8.40
N LEU A 146 -4.01 -11.72 -8.89
CA LEU A 146 -3.11 -11.93 -10.03
C LEU A 146 -2.12 -13.09 -9.82
N TRP A 147 -1.78 -13.40 -8.57
CA TRP A 147 -0.96 -14.57 -8.26
C TRP A 147 -1.77 -15.88 -8.31
N ASN A 148 -3.03 -15.88 -7.86
CA ASN A 148 -3.78 -17.10 -7.58
C ASN A 148 -4.90 -17.41 -8.59
N GLU A 149 -5.25 -16.48 -9.47
CA GLU A 149 -6.27 -16.70 -10.50
C GLU A 149 -5.86 -17.82 -11.47
N PRO A 150 -6.81 -18.48 -12.16
CA PRO A 150 -6.50 -19.45 -13.21
C PRO A 150 -5.60 -18.82 -14.29
N GLY A 151 -4.44 -19.43 -14.54
CA GLY A 151 -3.42 -18.87 -15.43
C GLY A 151 -2.60 -17.71 -14.84
N GLY A 152 -2.81 -17.37 -13.56
CA GLY A 152 -2.06 -16.36 -12.84
C GLY A 152 -0.59 -16.76 -12.61
N MET A 153 0.17 -15.87 -11.94
CA MET A 153 1.62 -16.04 -11.80
C MET A 153 2.03 -17.38 -11.19
N LEU A 154 1.25 -17.90 -10.22
CA LEU A 154 1.54 -19.18 -9.59
C LEU A 154 1.41 -20.36 -10.60
N ALA A 155 0.42 -20.32 -11.49
CA ALA A 155 0.27 -21.31 -12.55
C ALA A 155 1.40 -21.17 -13.57
N GLN A 156 1.76 -19.95 -13.96
CA GLN A 156 2.85 -19.68 -14.91
C GLN A 156 4.22 -20.17 -14.41
N LEU A 157 4.44 -20.19 -13.11
CA LEU A 157 5.66 -20.72 -12.49
C LEU A 157 5.66 -22.25 -12.27
N ARG A 158 4.54 -22.93 -12.56
CA ARG A 158 4.40 -24.39 -12.38
C ARG A 158 4.20 -25.15 -13.68
N ASP A 159 3.44 -24.56 -14.61
CA ASP A 159 2.96 -25.23 -15.81
C ASP A 159 3.71 -24.69 -17.03
N PHE A 160 4.63 -25.47 -17.56
CA PHE A 160 5.45 -25.13 -18.73
C PHE A 160 5.13 -26.06 -19.92
N PRO A 161 5.21 -25.55 -21.17
CA PRO A 161 5.40 -24.14 -21.54
C PRO A 161 4.13 -23.31 -21.33
N ASN A 162 4.30 -22.00 -21.12
CA ASN A 162 3.19 -21.04 -21.10
C ASN A 162 3.56 -19.77 -21.88
N GLU A 163 2.66 -18.79 -21.95
CA GLU A 163 2.88 -17.55 -22.70
C GLU A 163 4.05 -16.71 -22.19
N ARG A 164 4.39 -16.87 -20.90
CA ARG A 164 5.43 -16.08 -20.24
C ARG A 164 6.78 -16.79 -20.21
N TYR A 165 6.78 -18.10 -20.00
CA TYR A 165 7.97 -18.93 -19.84
C TYR A 165 7.88 -20.20 -20.68
N ALA A 166 8.88 -20.44 -21.53
CA ALA A 166 8.95 -21.68 -22.30
C ALA A 166 9.46 -22.86 -21.44
N THR A 167 10.26 -22.60 -20.45
CA THR A 167 10.89 -23.63 -19.57
C THR A 167 10.88 -23.24 -18.11
N ALA A 168 11.04 -24.22 -17.23
CA ALA A 168 11.19 -23.98 -15.79
C ALA A 168 12.43 -23.14 -15.46
N ASP A 169 13.50 -23.28 -16.23
CA ASP A 169 14.75 -22.51 -16.03
C ASP A 169 14.54 -21.02 -16.30
N GLU A 170 13.73 -20.68 -17.31
CA GLU A 170 13.33 -19.29 -17.56
C GLU A 170 12.49 -18.73 -16.42
N GLY A 171 11.56 -19.52 -15.86
CA GLY A 171 10.74 -19.13 -14.73
C GLY A 171 11.54 -18.92 -13.44
N LEU A 172 12.66 -19.63 -13.27
CA LEU A 172 13.55 -19.47 -12.12
C LEU A 172 14.54 -18.29 -12.29
N ALA A 173 14.80 -17.87 -13.53
CA ALA A 173 15.71 -16.76 -13.82
C ALA A 173 15.01 -15.38 -13.81
N ALA A 174 13.67 -15.36 -13.70
CA ALA A 174 12.86 -14.13 -13.66
C ALA A 174 12.89 -13.48 -12.29
#